data_7962d94b4e07e8f46d9e92e00391e741
#
_entry.id   7962d94b4e07e8f46d9e92e00391e741
#
_cell.length_a   1.000
_cell.length_b   1.000
_cell.length_c   1.000
_cell.angle_alpha   90.00
_cell.angle_beta   90.00
_cell.angle_gamma   90.00
#
_symmetry.space_group_name_H-M   'P 1'
#
loop_
_entity.id
_entity.type
_entity.pdbx_description
1 polymer ?
#
loop_
_entity_poly.entity_id
_entity_poly.type
_entity_poly.pdbx_seq_one_letter_code
_entity_poly.pdbx_strand_id
1 'polypeptide(L)'
;MQRDGGGLYDPIAAAKHVSDAYANLARHALKTGVSRDSDVKWIMESLELSGRLFLSANPRYEMSALPFGQLCAAIGLSKNLPGPFPKIKRLYAHQEEAVRSISSCRHTVIATGTGSGKTESFLIPVIDYCLREREKGIKAVIVYPTNALAADQLRRIGECASAAEITYGVYTGDTPRDELEATVERESRFHLAYRSEMLAEPPDILVTNHVMLDRMLTRSQERWLFTECCHHLRFVVLDEVHSYKGNRATHLRFLLRRLKNAVPNPVVQICCSATLDSRNSGEAVNRFICPLLDVAPDEYDLVRPAAKS
;
A
#
# COMPACT_ATOMS: atom_id res chain seq x y z
N MET A 1 -31.76 -4.41 -40.42
CA MET A 1 -31.04 -4.82 -39.22
C MET A 1 -30.87 -3.59 -38.36
N GLN A 2 -31.82 -3.36 -37.45
CA GLN A 2 -31.80 -2.27 -36.48
C GLN A 2 -30.82 -2.63 -35.36
N ARG A 3 -29.92 -1.73 -35.04
CA ARG A 3 -29.07 -1.80 -33.85
C ARG A 3 -29.88 -1.20 -32.70
N ASP A 4 -30.35 -2.05 -31.83
CA ASP A 4 -31.05 -1.66 -30.61
C ASP A 4 -30.09 -0.97 -29.64
N GLY A 5 -30.64 0.07 -29.04
CA GLY A 5 -29.95 1.02 -28.18
C GLY A 5 -29.36 0.41 -26.94
N GLY A 6 -28.23 0.99 -26.52
CA GLY A 6 -27.57 0.68 -25.27
C GLY A 6 -28.46 1.00 -24.07
N GLY A 7 -29.11 -0.03 -23.54
CA GLY A 7 -29.79 0.08 -22.26
C GLY A 7 -28.78 0.44 -21.17
N LEU A 8 -29.05 1.48 -20.41
CA LEU A 8 -28.30 1.80 -19.21
C LEU A 8 -28.28 0.55 -18.32
N TYR A 9 -27.06 0.08 -18.01
CA TYR A 9 -26.87 -1.00 -17.06
C TYR A 9 -27.39 -0.56 -15.70
N ASP A 10 -28.48 -1.19 -15.23
CA ASP A 10 -29.01 -0.96 -13.89
C ASP A 10 -28.32 -1.90 -12.90
N PRO A 11 -27.36 -1.37 -12.10
CA PRO A 11 -26.60 -2.18 -11.15
C PRO A 11 -27.49 -2.75 -10.03
N ILE A 12 -28.63 -2.12 -9.72
CA ILE A 12 -29.58 -2.59 -8.68
C ILE A 12 -30.34 -3.80 -9.18
N ALA A 13 -30.84 -3.73 -10.42
CA ALA A 13 -31.53 -4.87 -11.06
C ALA A 13 -30.58 -6.06 -11.25
N ALA A 14 -29.34 -5.82 -11.67
CA ALA A 14 -28.32 -6.86 -11.80
C ALA A 14 -27.97 -7.51 -10.46
N ALA A 15 -27.77 -6.71 -9.40
CA ALA A 15 -27.46 -7.20 -8.07
C ALA A 15 -28.62 -8.01 -7.48
N LYS A 16 -29.87 -7.59 -7.72
CA LYS A 16 -31.06 -8.34 -7.32
C LYS A 16 -31.13 -9.68 -8.05
N HIS A 17 -30.84 -9.69 -9.36
CA HIS A 17 -30.85 -10.92 -10.16
C HIS A 17 -29.78 -11.92 -9.67
N VAL A 18 -28.58 -11.45 -9.32
CA VAL A 18 -27.52 -12.28 -8.73
C VAL A 18 -27.92 -12.82 -7.37
N SER A 19 -28.55 -12.02 -6.52
CA SER A 19 -29.05 -12.44 -5.20
C SER A 19 -30.13 -13.51 -5.34
N ASP A 20 -31.08 -13.34 -6.27
CA ASP A 20 -32.13 -14.30 -6.52
C ASP A 20 -31.59 -15.61 -7.12
N ALA A 21 -30.63 -15.53 -8.03
CA ALA A 21 -29.93 -16.70 -8.58
C ALA A 21 -29.15 -17.46 -7.50
N TYR A 22 -28.47 -16.77 -6.59
CA TYR A 22 -27.74 -17.38 -5.46
C TYR A 22 -28.71 -18.06 -4.49
N ALA A 23 -29.80 -17.41 -4.13
CA ALA A 23 -30.86 -17.99 -3.28
C ALA A 23 -31.46 -19.24 -3.91
N ASN A 24 -31.67 -19.25 -5.23
CA ASN A 24 -32.18 -20.41 -5.95
C ASN A 24 -31.17 -21.57 -5.97
N LEU A 25 -29.86 -21.25 -6.17
CA LEU A 25 -28.80 -22.25 -6.14
C LEU A 25 -28.65 -22.88 -4.75
N ALA A 26 -28.71 -22.05 -3.70
CA ALA A 26 -28.66 -22.50 -2.31
C ALA A 26 -29.88 -23.42 -1.97
N ARG A 27 -31.11 -23.05 -2.40
CA ARG A 27 -32.30 -23.90 -2.25
C ARG A 27 -32.15 -25.23 -2.99
N HIS A 28 -31.57 -25.22 -4.20
CA HIS A 28 -31.35 -26.44 -4.97
C HIS A 28 -30.32 -27.36 -4.28
N ALA A 29 -29.19 -26.78 -3.82
CA ALA A 29 -28.16 -27.52 -3.10
C ALA A 29 -28.66 -28.11 -1.78
N LEU A 30 -29.52 -27.40 -1.04
CA LEU A 30 -30.15 -27.89 0.18
C LEU A 30 -31.17 -29.01 -0.11
N LYS A 31 -31.92 -28.89 -1.19
CA LYS A 31 -32.88 -29.96 -1.60
C LYS A 31 -32.22 -31.26 -2.01
N THR A 32 -31.03 -31.21 -2.55
CA THR A 32 -30.23 -32.40 -2.92
C THR A 32 -29.55 -33.04 -1.73
N GLY A 33 -29.37 -32.33 -0.62
CA GLY A 33 -28.71 -32.82 0.62
C GLY A 33 -29.65 -33.11 1.79
N VAL A 34 -30.94 -32.69 1.73
CA VAL A 34 -31.87 -32.77 2.86
C VAL A 34 -33.17 -33.46 2.41
N SER A 35 -33.63 -34.41 3.20
CA SER A 35 -34.77 -35.30 2.82
C SER A 35 -36.17 -34.73 3.00
N ARG A 36 -36.35 -33.52 3.58
CA ARG A 36 -37.67 -32.91 3.83
C ARG A 36 -37.71 -31.44 3.47
N ASP A 37 -38.73 -31.01 2.72
CA ASP A 37 -38.96 -29.60 2.35
C ASP A 37 -39.12 -28.66 3.56
N SER A 38 -39.64 -29.17 4.71
CA SER A 38 -39.74 -28.43 5.97
C SER A 38 -38.40 -28.01 6.53
N ASP A 39 -37.41 -28.89 6.42
CA ASP A 39 -36.06 -28.67 6.95
C ASP A 39 -35.29 -27.66 6.08
N VAL A 40 -35.51 -27.69 4.77
CA VAL A 40 -35.00 -26.69 3.83
C VAL A 40 -35.52 -25.31 4.15
N LYS A 41 -36.82 -25.20 4.42
CA LYS A 41 -37.47 -23.94 4.78
C LYS A 41 -36.93 -23.38 6.09
N TRP A 42 -36.82 -24.23 7.11
CA TRP A 42 -36.26 -23.84 8.41
C TRP A 42 -34.79 -23.41 8.31
N ILE A 43 -33.96 -24.14 7.57
CA ILE A 43 -32.54 -23.77 7.34
C ILE A 43 -32.44 -22.43 6.61
N MET A 44 -33.27 -22.20 5.59
CA MET A 44 -33.29 -20.94 4.83
C MET A 44 -33.73 -19.76 5.68
N GLU A 45 -34.70 -19.95 6.57
CA GLU A 45 -35.16 -18.93 7.52
C GLU A 45 -34.11 -18.67 8.62
N SER A 46 -33.44 -19.72 9.12
CA SER A 46 -32.41 -19.64 10.16
C SER A 46 -31.11 -19.02 9.67
N LEU A 47 -30.79 -19.17 8.39
CA LEU A 47 -29.58 -18.60 7.80
C LEU A 47 -29.73 -17.12 7.40
N GLU A 48 -30.91 -16.50 7.63
CA GLU A 48 -31.16 -15.10 7.20
C GLU A 48 -30.61 -14.81 5.80
N LEU A 49 -30.82 -15.73 4.84
CA LEU A 49 -30.39 -15.57 3.45
C LEU A 49 -31.15 -14.43 2.73
N SER A 50 -31.96 -13.66 3.43
CA SER A 50 -32.36 -12.32 3.05
C SER A 50 -31.20 -11.36 3.25
N GLY A 51 -30.10 -11.63 2.53
CA GLY A 51 -28.92 -10.77 2.59
C GLY A 51 -29.31 -9.36 2.21
N ARG A 52 -29.14 -8.42 3.12
CA ARG A 52 -29.11 -7.00 2.77
C ARG A 52 -28.02 -6.82 1.73
N LEU A 53 -28.43 -6.54 0.51
CA LEU A 53 -27.48 -6.19 -0.56
C LEU A 53 -26.76 -4.91 -0.14
N PHE A 54 -25.50 -5.03 0.25
CA PHE A 54 -24.62 -3.89 0.42
C PHE A 54 -24.01 -3.56 -0.94
N LEU A 55 -24.61 -2.63 -1.65
CA LEU A 55 -24.00 -2.03 -2.83
C LEU A 55 -22.93 -1.06 -2.34
N SER A 56 -21.67 -1.47 -2.41
CA SER A 56 -20.54 -0.57 -2.26
C SER A 56 -20.20 -0.02 -3.65
N ALA A 57 -20.62 1.19 -3.94
CA ALA A 57 -20.14 1.89 -5.12
C ALA A 57 -18.71 2.36 -4.84
N ASN A 58 -17.74 1.92 -5.64
CA ASN A 58 -16.41 2.52 -5.61
C ASN A 58 -16.52 3.99 -6.00
N PRO A 59 -16.07 4.93 -5.15
CA PRO A 59 -16.14 6.34 -5.48
C PRO A 59 -15.34 6.61 -6.76
N ARG A 60 -15.90 7.37 -7.68
CA ARG A 60 -15.16 7.88 -8.84
C ARG A 60 -14.29 9.04 -8.35
N TYR A 61 -12.99 8.82 -8.37
CA TYR A 61 -12.03 9.87 -8.02
C TYR A 61 -11.84 10.84 -9.18
N GLU A 62 -11.58 12.09 -8.85
CA GLU A 62 -11.22 13.12 -9.82
C GLU A 62 -9.84 12.80 -10.41
N MET A 63 -9.71 13.01 -11.74
CA MET A 63 -8.45 12.78 -12.44
C MET A 63 -7.60 14.06 -12.44
N SER A 64 -6.29 13.91 -12.38
CA SER A 64 -5.33 14.98 -12.65
C SER A 64 -5.60 15.64 -14.00
N ALA A 65 -5.37 16.95 -14.09
CA ALA A 65 -5.52 17.69 -15.33
C ALA A 65 -4.50 17.25 -16.41
N LEU A 66 -3.29 16.88 -16.00
CA LEU A 66 -2.18 16.53 -16.90
C LEU A 66 -2.05 15.02 -17.11
N PRO A 67 -1.67 14.57 -18.32
CA PRO A 67 -1.15 13.23 -18.54
C PRO A 67 0.11 12.98 -17.70
N PHE A 68 0.33 11.71 -17.27
CA PHE A 68 1.38 11.38 -16.32
C PHE A 68 2.78 11.85 -16.75
N GLY A 69 3.18 11.65 -18.01
CA GLY A 69 4.49 12.12 -18.48
C GLY A 69 4.65 13.64 -18.46
N GLN A 70 3.57 14.40 -18.76
CA GLN A 70 3.58 15.85 -18.67
C GLN A 70 3.63 16.32 -17.22
N LEU A 71 2.92 15.63 -16.33
CA LEU A 71 2.97 15.90 -14.90
C LEU A 71 4.39 15.70 -14.36
N CYS A 72 5.04 14.58 -14.69
CA CYS A 72 6.44 14.33 -14.30
C CYS A 72 7.35 15.50 -14.69
N ALA A 73 7.23 15.99 -15.94
CA ALA A 73 8.02 17.13 -16.39
C ALA A 73 7.67 18.43 -15.64
N ALA A 74 6.38 18.68 -15.39
CA ALA A 74 5.91 19.89 -14.72
C ALA A 74 6.35 20.00 -13.25
N ILE A 75 6.51 18.87 -12.55
CA ILE A 75 6.95 18.84 -11.15
C ILE A 75 8.42 18.43 -10.99
N GLY A 76 9.14 18.34 -12.12
CA GLY A 76 10.58 18.10 -12.13
C GLY A 76 10.97 16.66 -11.78
N LEU A 77 10.13 15.65 -12.01
CA LEU A 77 10.51 14.24 -11.84
C LEU A 77 11.34 13.73 -13.02
N SER A 78 12.01 12.61 -12.83
CA SER A 78 12.84 11.97 -13.85
C SER A 78 12.05 11.69 -15.14
N LYS A 79 12.65 11.99 -16.30
CA LYS A 79 12.06 11.68 -17.60
C LYS A 79 11.86 10.18 -17.83
N ASN A 80 12.64 9.35 -17.14
CA ASN A 80 12.57 7.89 -17.25
C ASN A 80 11.46 7.28 -16.37
N LEU A 81 10.84 8.06 -15.50
CA LEU A 81 9.84 7.61 -14.54
C LEU A 81 8.57 6.99 -15.17
N PRO A 82 8.07 7.44 -16.34
CA PRO A 82 6.91 6.80 -16.97
C PRO A 82 7.13 5.34 -17.37
N GLY A 83 8.37 4.93 -17.66
CA GLY A 83 8.71 3.55 -18.03
C GLY A 83 8.32 2.51 -16.97
N PRO A 84 8.70 2.67 -15.70
CA PRO A 84 8.28 1.83 -14.59
C PRO A 84 6.77 1.78 -14.32
N PHE A 85 6.00 2.74 -14.85
CA PHE A 85 4.56 2.85 -14.65
C PHE A 85 3.76 2.84 -15.97
N PRO A 86 3.90 1.84 -16.84
CA PRO A 86 3.35 1.86 -18.20
C PRO A 86 1.82 1.88 -18.26
N LYS A 87 1.16 1.42 -17.19
CA LYS A 87 -0.31 1.38 -17.09
C LYS A 87 -0.89 2.74 -16.67
N ILE A 88 -0.08 3.68 -16.18
CA ILE A 88 -0.54 4.98 -15.70
C ILE A 88 -0.54 5.99 -16.86
N LYS A 89 -1.73 6.31 -17.34
CA LYS A 89 -1.93 7.38 -18.34
C LYS A 89 -2.13 8.75 -17.66
N ARG A 90 -2.84 8.76 -16.56
CA ARG A 90 -3.10 9.93 -15.68
C ARG A 90 -3.21 9.47 -14.25
N LEU A 91 -2.79 10.29 -13.32
CA LEU A 91 -3.03 10.08 -11.89
C LEU A 91 -4.44 10.56 -11.52
N TYR A 92 -4.93 10.11 -10.38
CA TYR A 92 -6.01 10.79 -9.68
C TYR A 92 -5.49 12.08 -9.04
N ALA A 93 -6.36 13.06 -8.83
CA ALA A 93 -5.97 14.34 -8.23
C ALA A 93 -5.29 14.18 -6.86
N HIS A 94 -5.80 13.29 -6.01
CA HIS A 94 -5.17 12.97 -4.72
C HIS A 94 -3.82 12.27 -4.86
N GLN A 95 -3.62 11.45 -5.90
CA GLN A 95 -2.32 10.84 -6.17
C GLN A 95 -1.30 11.90 -6.60
N GLU A 96 -1.71 12.83 -7.48
CA GLU A 96 -0.88 13.96 -7.87
C GLU A 96 -0.48 14.81 -6.66
N GLU A 97 -1.44 15.15 -5.80
CA GLU A 97 -1.21 15.91 -4.56
C GLU A 97 -0.19 15.21 -3.66
N ALA A 98 -0.35 13.89 -3.43
CA ALA A 98 0.59 13.11 -2.65
C ALA A 98 1.99 13.07 -3.26
N VAL A 99 2.09 12.86 -4.60
CA VAL A 99 3.37 12.85 -5.30
C VAL A 99 4.07 14.20 -5.17
N ARG A 100 3.34 15.33 -5.32
CA ARG A 100 3.90 16.68 -5.15
C ARG A 100 4.41 16.91 -3.73
N SER A 101 3.61 16.57 -2.71
CA SER A 101 3.98 16.72 -1.31
C SER A 101 5.25 15.93 -0.97
N ILE A 102 5.28 14.64 -1.30
CA ILE A 102 6.41 13.74 -1.02
C ILE A 102 7.67 14.21 -1.78
N SER A 103 7.53 14.60 -3.05
CA SER A 103 8.66 15.09 -3.86
C SER A 103 9.22 16.43 -3.35
N SER A 104 8.39 17.23 -2.66
CA SER A 104 8.81 18.45 -1.95
C SER A 104 9.36 18.17 -0.55
N CYS A 105 9.64 16.89 -0.23
CA CYS A 105 10.21 16.46 1.05
C CYS A 105 9.33 16.74 2.27
N ARG A 106 8.00 16.83 2.09
CA ARG A 106 7.03 16.98 3.17
C ARG A 106 6.61 15.61 3.69
N HIS A 107 6.45 15.49 5.00
CA HIS A 107 5.74 14.33 5.57
C HIS A 107 4.34 14.29 5.00
N THR A 108 3.82 13.11 4.66
CA THR A 108 2.54 13.00 3.93
C THR A 108 1.69 11.89 4.50
N VAL A 109 0.42 12.20 4.73
CA VAL A 109 -0.59 11.23 5.15
C VAL A 109 -1.60 11.05 4.01
N ILE A 110 -1.63 9.86 3.43
CA ILE A 110 -2.53 9.49 2.33
C ILE A 110 -3.75 8.78 2.92
N ALA A 111 -4.83 9.54 3.08
CA ALA A 111 -6.06 9.08 3.72
C ALA A 111 -7.15 8.82 2.65
N THR A 112 -7.05 7.67 1.96
CA THR A 112 -7.93 7.31 0.84
C THR A 112 -8.41 5.87 0.97
N GLY A 113 -9.61 5.57 0.47
CA GLY A 113 -10.19 4.23 0.53
C GLY A 113 -9.35 3.13 -0.12
N THR A 114 -9.76 1.89 0.04
CA THR A 114 -9.14 0.75 -0.67
C THR A 114 -9.34 0.88 -2.18
N GLY A 115 -8.36 0.47 -2.97
CA GLY A 115 -8.43 0.56 -4.43
C GLY A 115 -8.24 1.97 -5.03
N SER A 116 -7.90 2.98 -4.22
CA SER A 116 -7.66 4.36 -4.66
C SER A 116 -6.27 4.59 -5.27
N GLY A 117 -5.41 3.58 -5.31
CA GLY A 117 -4.05 3.70 -5.80
C GLY A 117 -3.07 4.35 -4.82
N LYS A 118 -3.23 4.08 -3.50
CA LYS A 118 -2.28 4.54 -2.46
C LYS A 118 -0.84 4.14 -2.75
N THR A 119 -0.64 2.92 -3.24
CA THR A 119 0.70 2.40 -3.53
C THR A 119 1.42 3.24 -4.57
N GLU A 120 0.76 3.61 -5.67
CA GLU A 120 1.34 4.47 -6.69
C GLU A 120 1.69 5.86 -6.13
N SER A 121 0.86 6.38 -5.21
CA SER A 121 1.06 7.71 -4.64
C SER A 121 2.41 7.86 -3.92
N PHE A 122 2.90 6.82 -3.25
CA PHE A 122 4.22 6.86 -2.62
C PHE A 122 5.31 6.19 -3.46
N LEU A 123 4.97 5.18 -4.27
CA LEU A 123 5.97 4.45 -5.04
C LEU A 123 6.57 5.30 -6.17
N ILE A 124 5.78 6.18 -6.79
CA ILE A 124 6.24 7.10 -7.82
C ILE A 124 7.40 7.98 -7.32
N PRO A 125 7.29 8.75 -6.21
CA PRO A 125 8.41 9.55 -5.71
C PRO A 125 9.57 8.69 -5.17
N VAL A 126 9.31 7.50 -4.63
CA VAL A 126 10.37 6.57 -4.20
C VAL A 126 11.19 6.11 -5.40
N ILE A 127 10.56 5.65 -6.48
CA ILE A 127 11.24 5.22 -7.71
C ILE A 127 11.97 6.40 -8.36
N ASP A 128 11.35 7.59 -8.39
CA ASP A 128 12.01 8.80 -8.91
C ASP A 128 13.31 9.11 -8.17
N TYR A 129 13.28 9.04 -6.85
CA TYR A 129 14.48 9.26 -6.03
C TYR A 129 15.55 8.21 -6.30
N CYS A 130 15.18 6.92 -6.37
CA CYS A 130 16.12 5.85 -6.69
C CYS A 130 16.71 5.97 -8.11
N LEU A 131 15.96 6.53 -9.07
CA LEU A 131 16.46 6.82 -10.42
C LEU A 131 17.52 7.93 -10.44
N ARG A 132 17.44 8.89 -9.53
CA ARG A 132 18.39 10.02 -9.42
C ARG A 132 19.57 9.69 -8.53
N GLU A 133 19.30 9.03 -7.41
CA GLU A 133 20.31 8.60 -6.44
C GLU A 133 20.76 7.18 -6.79
N ARG A 134 21.96 7.05 -7.37
CA ARG A 134 22.50 5.77 -7.84
C ARG A 134 23.55 5.16 -6.89
N GLU A 135 23.89 5.88 -5.84
CA GLU A 135 24.75 5.34 -4.78
C GLU A 135 24.11 4.12 -4.12
N LYS A 136 24.93 3.14 -3.74
CA LYS A 136 24.45 1.92 -3.09
C LYS A 136 23.93 2.19 -1.69
N GLY A 137 22.93 1.44 -1.28
CA GLY A 137 22.35 1.53 0.06
C GLY A 137 20.84 1.75 0.04
N ILE A 138 20.23 1.61 1.22
CA ILE A 138 18.77 1.70 1.37
C ILE A 138 18.30 3.14 1.18
N LYS A 139 17.39 3.36 0.24
CA LYS A 139 16.77 4.64 -0.09
C LYS A 139 15.36 4.77 0.45
N ALA A 140 14.64 3.64 0.53
CA ALA A 140 13.31 3.58 1.09
C ALA A 140 13.10 2.34 1.95
N VAL A 141 12.46 2.51 3.10
CA VAL A 141 11.95 1.43 3.95
C VAL A 141 10.44 1.46 3.92
N ILE A 142 9.81 0.37 3.47
CA ILE A 142 8.35 0.24 3.41
C ILE A 142 7.92 -0.77 4.49
N VAL A 143 7.11 -0.30 5.43
CA VAL A 143 6.70 -1.07 6.61
C VAL A 143 5.23 -1.45 6.49
N TYR A 144 4.97 -2.75 6.41
CA TYR A 144 3.63 -3.33 6.43
C TYR A 144 3.27 -3.86 7.83
N PRO A 145 1.99 -3.91 8.20
CA PRO A 145 1.58 -4.44 9.51
C PRO A 145 1.80 -5.95 9.65
N THR A 146 1.81 -6.71 8.55
CA THR A 146 1.95 -8.17 8.55
C THR A 146 2.88 -8.65 7.43
N ASN A 147 3.47 -9.86 7.61
CA ASN A 147 4.30 -10.50 6.57
C ASN A 147 3.50 -10.79 5.29
N ALA A 148 2.23 -11.22 5.44
CA ALA A 148 1.37 -11.53 4.29
C ALA A 148 1.15 -10.31 3.39
N LEU A 149 0.90 -9.13 3.98
CA LEU A 149 0.77 -7.88 3.22
C LEU A 149 2.09 -7.47 2.57
N ALA A 150 3.21 -7.63 3.26
CA ALA A 150 4.53 -7.36 2.70
C ALA A 150 4.82 -8.23 1.47
N ALA A 151 4.50 -9.52 1.54
CA ALA A 151 4.68 -10.48 0.45
C ALA A 151 3.72 -10.19 -0.73
N ASP A 152 2.44 -9.88 -0.47
CA ASP A 152 1.47 -9.55 -1.50
C ASP A 152 1.87 -8.29 -2.31
N GLN A 153 2.38 -7.27 -1.63
CA GLN A 153 2.78 -6.02 -2.27
C GLN A 153 4.15 -6.11 -2.95
N LEU A 154 4.97 -7.12 -2.62
CA LEU A 154 6.30 -7.29 -3.20
C LEU A 154 6.25 -7.34 -4.72
N ARG A 155 5.37 -8.14 -5.31
CA ARG A 155 5.22 -8.26 -6.77
C ARG A 155 4.96 -6.89 -7.43
N ARG A 156 4.08 -6.09 -6.84
CA ARG A 156 3.74 -4.76 -7.38
C ARG A 156 4.90 -3.78 -7.29
N ILE A 157 5.61 -3.79 -6.18
CA ILE A 157 6.83 -2.99 -5.99
C ILE A 157 7.91 -3.49 -6.96
N GLY A 158 8.07 -4.79 -7.07
CA GLY A 158 9.06 -5.44 -7.93
C GLY A 158 8.84 -5.19 -9.41
N GLU A 159 7.61 -5.16 -9.91
CA GLU A 159 7.31 -4.78 -11.31
C GLU A 159 7.88 -3.38 -11.64
N CYS A 160 7.64 -2.40 -10.77
CA CYS A 160 8.12 -1.04 -10.96
C CYS A 160 9.63 -0.91 -10.73
N ALA A 161 10.15 -1.51 -9.66
CA ALA A 161 11.57 -1.47 -9.32
C ALA A 161 12.44 -2.14 -10.40
N SER A 162 12.02 -3.32 -10.88
CA SER A 162 12.72 -4.04 -11.95
C SER A 162 12.75 -3.28 -13.27
N ALA A 163 11.63 -2.63 -13.64
CA ALA A 163 11.57 -1.79 -14.83
C ALA A 163 12.43 -0.52 -14.72
N ALA A 164 12.74 -0.09 -13.50
CA ALA A 164 13.64 1.03 -13.21
C ALA A 164 15.09 0.60 -12.96
N GLU A 165 15.40 -0.70 -13.00
CA GLU A 165 16.70 -1.28 -12.63
C GLU A 165 17.12 -0.94 -11.19
N ILE A 166 16.18 -1.05 -10.27
CA ILE A 166 16.32 -0.75 -8.84
C ILE A 166 16.25 -2.05 -8.06
N THR A 167 17.16 -2.25 -7.10
CA THR A 167 17.19 -3.43 -6.24
C THR A 167 16.13 -3.33 -5.14
N TYR A 168 15.48 -4.46 -4.85
CA TYR A 168 14.44 -4.54 -3.81
C TYR A 168 14.46 -5.89 -3.12
N GLY A 169 13.96 -5.94 -1.89
CA GLY A 169 13.84 -7.18 -1.15
C GLY A 169 12.88 -7.08 0.03
N VAL A 170 12.35 -8.23 0.46
CA VAL A 170 11.53 -8.36 1.66
C VAL A 170 12.37 -8.97 2.77
N TYR A 171 12.50 -8.25 3.88
CA TYR A 171 13.19 -8.72 5.07
C TYR A 171 12.19 -8.89 6.21
N THR A 172 11.67 -10.10 6.37
CA THR A 172 10.69 -10.48 7.39
C THR A 172 11.11 -11.73 8.12
N GLY A 173 10.27 -12.21 9.07
CA GLY A 173 10.49 -13.49 9.74
C GLY A 173 10.53 -14.67 8.78
N ASP A 174 9.78 -14.59 7.68
CA ASP A 174 9.61 -15.67 6.69
C ASP A 174 10.67 -15.65 5.59
N THR A 175 11.51 -14.59 5.51
CA THR A 175 12.58 -14.51 4.52
C THR A 175 13.70 -15.49 4.87
N PRO A 176 14.06 -16.42 3.98
CA PRO A 176 15.14 -17.38 4.22
C PRO A 176 16.50 -16.68 4.42
N ARG A 177 17.39 -17.32 5.14
CA ARG A 177 18.74 -16.80 5.36
C ARG A 177 19.55 -16.81 4.07
N ASP A 178 19.53 -17.95 3.39
CA ASP A 178 20.29 -18.23 2.17
C ASP A 178 19.59 -19.31 1.34
N GLU A 179 20.16 -19.67 0.22
CA GLU A 179 19.67 -20.71 -0.70
C GLU A 179 19.63 -22.12 -0.09
N LEU A 180 20.43 -22.37 0.94
CA LEU A 180 20.47 -23.68 1.64
C LEU A 180 19.26 -23.86 2.54
N GLU A 181 18.72 -22.76 3.09
CA GLU A 181 17.52 -22.81 3.94
C GLU A 181 16.26 -23.08 3.12
N ALA A 182 16.09 -22.39 1.99
CA ALA A 182 14.97 -22.60 1.07
C ALA A 182 15.25 -21.97 -0.29
N THR A 183 14.80 -22.63 -1.36
CA THR A 183 14.86 -22.05 -2.70
C THR A 183 13.67 -21.10 -2.90
N VAL A 184 13.95 -19.85 -3.25
CA VAL A 184 12.97 -18.83 -3.55
C VAL A 184 12.98 -18.51 -5.03
N GLU A 185 11.81 -18.54 -5.68
CA GLU A 185 11.68 -18.09 -7.05
C GLU A 185 11.87 -16.57 -7.11
N ARG A 186 12.82 -16.13 -7.93
CA ARG A 186 13.13 -14.71 -8.09
C ARG A 186 12.22 -14.09 -9.12
N GLU A 187 11.57 -13.02 -8.75
CA GLU A 187 10.72 -12.24 -9.68
C GLU A 187 11.56 -11.54 -10.77
N SER A 188 12.80 -11.17 -10.45
CA SER A 188 13.73 -10.53 -11.37
C SER A 188 15.18 -10.61 -10.86
N ARG A 189 16.15 -10.20 -11.70
CA ARG A 189 17.56 -10.05 -11.29
C ARG A 189 17.81 -8.98 -10.24
N PHE A 190 16.85 -8.08 -10.03
CA PHE A 190 16.92 -7.00 -9.05
C PHE A 190 16.27 -7.38 -7.71
N HIS A 191 15.64 -8.56 -7.65
CA HIS A 191 15.04 -9.09 -6.43
C HIS A 191 16.10 -9.78 -5.56
N LEU A 192 16.38 -9.21 -4.39
CA LEU A 192 17.21 -9.86 -3.37
C LEU A 192 16.32 -10.74 -2.51
N ALA A 193 16.39 -12.05 -2.73
CA ALA A 193 15.46 -13.03 -2.18
C ALA A 193 15.86 -13.54 -0.78
N TYR A 194 17.14 -13.40 -0.43
CA TYR A 194 17.71 -13.94 0.81
C TYR A 194 18.24 -12.85 1.72
N ARG A 195 18.21 -13.10 3.04
CA ARG A 195 18.78 -12.16 4.03
C ARG A 195 20.28 -11.97 3.83
N SER A 196 21.01 -13.05 3.50
CA SER A 196 22.44 -12.98 3.21
C SER A 196 22.77 -12.03 2.08
N GLU A 197 21.97 -11.99 1.02
CA GLU A 197 22.13 -11.05 -0.09
C GLU A 197 21.90 -9.61 0.34
N MET A 198 20.79 -9.35 1.03
CA MET A 198 20.44 -8.02 1.53
C MET A 198 21.43 -7.51 2.59
N LEU A 199 22.06 -8.42 3.32
CA LEU A 199 23.15 -8.08 4.23
C LEU A 199 24.48 -7.83 3.49
N ALA A 200 24.78 -8.55 2.43
CA ALA A 200 25.98 -8.33 1.63
C ALA A 200 25.88 -7.07 0.74
N GLU A 201 24.73 -6.86 0.14
CA GLU A 201 24.44 -5.70 -0.71
C GLU A 201 23.02 -5.19 -0.39
N PRO A 202 22.89 -4.13 0.45
CA PRO A 202 21.60 -3.60 0.84
C PRO A 202 20.75 -3.13 -0.36
N PRO A 203 19.45 -3.51 -0.42
CA PRO A 203 18.58 -3.11 -1.52
C PRO A 203 18.29 -1.60 -1.48
N ASP A 204 17.97 -1.03 -2.64
CA ASP A 204 17.45 0.34 -2.73
C ASP A 204 16.12 0.49 -1.99
N ILE A 205 15.23 -0.51 -2.13
CA ILE A 205 13.92 -0.55 -1.48
C ILE A 205 13.85 -1.78 -0.58
N LEU A 206 13.78 -1.53 0.73
CA LEU A 206 13.62 -2.56 1.76
C LEU A 206 12.16 -2.62 2.20
N VAL A 207 11.50 -3.76 1.98
CA VAL A 207 10.16 -4.05 2.47
C VAL A 207 10.25 -4.88 3.74
N THR A 208 9.53 -4.51 4.78
CA THR A 208 9.59 -5.21 6.08
C THR A 208 8.30 -5.04 6.88
N ASN A 209 8.25 -5.58 8.08
CA ASN A 209 7.23 -5.29 9.07
C ASN A 209 7.83 -4.59 10.31
N HIS A 210 6.97 -3.99 11.14
CA HIS A 210 7.42 -3.21 12.30
C HIS A 210 8.21 -4.05 13.32
N VAL A 211 7.89 -5.33 13.50
CA VAL A 211 8.58 -6.21 14.44
C VAL A 211 9.99 -6.54 13.93
N MET A 212 10.11 -6.81 12.63
CA MET A 212 11.41 -7.12 12.05
C MET A 212 12.30 -5.87 11.99
N LEU A 213 11.73 -4.70 11.62
CA LEU A 213 12.47 -3.43 11.65
C LEU A 213 13.03 -3.14 13.05
N ASP A 214 12.25 -3.39 14.11
CA ASP A 214 12.73 -3.22 15.49
C ASP A 214 13.89 -4.17 15.82
N ARG A 215 13.79 -5.43 15.38
CA ARG A 215 14.87 -6.42 15.53
C ARG A 215 16.14 -6.01 14.77
N MET A 216 15.99 -5.53 13.53
CA MET A 216 17.12 -5.08 12.71
C MET A 216 17.85 -3.89 13.36
N LEU A 217 17.12 -2.96 13.96
CA LEU A 217 17.71 -1.82 14.67
C LEU A 217 18.38 -2.18 16.01
N THR A 218 18.06 -3.34 16.59
CA THR A 218 18.57 -3.75 17.90
C THR A 218 19.65 -4.83 17.82
N ARG A 219 19.67 -5.66 16.78
CA ARG A 219 20.65 -6.72 16.61
C ARG A 219 21.92 -6.20 15.96
N SER A 220 23.07 -6.56 16.50
CA SER A 220 24.36 -6.10 15.99
C SER A 220 24.63 -6.50 14.54
N GLN A 221 24.12 -7.66 14.11
CA GLN A 221 24.32 -8.20 12.77
C GLN A 221 23.55 -7.44 11.68
N GLU A 222 22.39 -6.83 11.99
CA GLU A 222 21.57 -6.10 11.04
C GLU A 222 21.62 -4.58 11.24
N ARG A 223 22.03 -4.11 12.44
CA ARG A 223 22.01 -2.68 12.78
C ARG A 223 22.86 -1.82 11.84
N TRP A 224 23.96 -2.34 11.34
CA TRP A 224 24.85 -1.63 10.43
C TRP A 224 24.15 -1.21 9.12
N LEU A 225 23.09 -1.94 8.69
CA LEU A 225 22.24 -1.52 7.57
C LEU A 225 21.70 -0.11 7.74
N PHE A 226 21.42 0.31 8.98
CA PHE A 226 20.85 1.62 9.29
C PHE A 226 21.89 2.65 9.76
N THR A 227 23.00 2.20 10.31
CA THR A 227 24.06 3.12 10.76
C THR A 227 25.09 3.43 9.66
N GLU A 228 25.32 2.48 8.74
CA GLU A 228 26.38 2.60 7.73
C GLU A 228 25.85 2.60 6.28
N CYS A 229 24.73 1.93 6.00
CA CYS A 229 24.21 1.79 4.64
C CYS A 229 22.98 2.66 4.34
N CYS A 230 22.55 3.49 5.28
CA CYS A 230 21.37 4.37 5.13
C CYS A 230 21.74 5.85 4.90
N HIS A 231 22.91 6.16 4.36
CA HIS A 231 23.28 7.53 4.02
C HIS A 231 22.32 8.16 2.99
N HIS A 232 21.69 7.34 2.17
CA HIS A 232 20.73 7.76 1.14
C HIS A 232 19.27 7.44 1.50
N LEU A 233 19.01 6.98 2.75
CA LEU A 233 17.64 6.73 3.20
C LEU A 233 16.86 8.04 3.21
N ARG A 234 15.87 8.13 2.34
CA ARG A 234 15.02 9.30 2.17
C ARG A 234 13.61 9.08 2.65
N PHE A 235 13.07 7.87 2.44
CA PHE A 235 11.66 7.59 2.68
C PHE A 235 11.44 6.47 3.68
N VAL A 236 10.52 6.69 4.61
CA VAL A 236 9.95 5.67 5.48
C VAL A 236 8.44 5.65 5.26
N VAL A 237 7.96 4.59 4.62
CA VAL A 237 6.55 4.39 4.30
C VAL A 237 5.92 3.47 5.31
N LEU A 238 4.83 3.90 5.92
CA LEU A 238 4.01 3.12 6.84
C LEU A 238 2.68 2.85 6.17
N ASP A 239 2.46 1.63 5.70
CA ASP A 239 1.17 1.27 5.11
C ASP A 239 0.20 0.76 6.16
N GLU A 240 -1.10 0.95 5.89
CA GLU A 240 -2.21 0.57 6.75
C GLU A 240 -2.03 1.01 8.21
N VAL A 241 -1.63 2.29 8.42
CA VAL A 241 -1.31 2.82 9.76
C VAL A 241 -2.48 2.72 10.76
N HIS A 242 -3.71 2.62 10.28
CA HIS A 242 -4.89 2.42 11.12
C HIS A 242 -4.93 1.07 11.84
N SER A 243 -4.12 0.10 11.40
CA SER A 243 -3.97 -1.20 12.05
C SER A 243 -3.19 -1.12 13.38
N TYR A 244 -2.40 -0.06 13.53
CA TYR A 244 -1.61 0.18 14.75
C TYR A 244 -2.44 0.94 15.77
N LYS A 245 -3.05 0.21 16.72
CA LYS A 245 -3.87 0.77 17.82
C LYS A 245 -3.28 0.41 19.19
N GLY A 246 -3.52 1.26 20.20
CA GLY A 246 -3.09 1.01 21.57
C GLY A 246 -1.58 0.81 21.68
N ASN A 247 -1.16 -0.26 22.34
CA ASN A 247 0.25 -0.57 22.57
C ASN A 247 1.07 -0.71 21.27
N ARG A 248 0.47 -1.17 20.17
CA ARG A 248 1.17 -1.27 18.88
C ARG A 248 1.52 0.10 18.30
N ALA A 249 0.63 1.09 18.46
CA ALA A 249 0.92 2.47 18.03
C ALA A 249 2.06 3.07 18.86
N THR A 250 2.05 2.85 20.18
CA THR A 250 3.13 3.29 21.07
C THR A 250 4.47 2.66 20.69
N HIS A 251 4.47 1.34 20.43
CA HIS A 251 5.67 0.62 19.99
C HIS A 251 6.21 1.17 18.67
N LEU A 252 5.32 1.38 17.68
CA LEU A 252 5.70 1.94 16.36
C LEU A 252 6.27 3.36 16.51
N ARG A 253 5.72 4.20 17.39
CA ARG A 253 6.26 5.54 17.69
C ARG A 253 7.70 5.47 18.21
N PHE A 254 7.99 4.59 19.16
CA PHE A 254 9.36 4.42 19.67
C PHE A 254 10.30 3.85 18.62
N LEU A 255 9.80 2.92 17.79
CA LEU A 255 10.54 2.36 16.68
C LEU A 255 10.96 3.45 15.68
N LEU A 256 10.03 4.32 15.27
CA LEU A 256 10.32 5.43 14.36
C LEU A 256 11.33 6.43 14.93
N ARG A 257 11.24 6.75 16.22
CA ARG A 257 12.25 7.58 16.91
C ARG A 257 13.63 6.92 16.91
N ARG A 258 13.67 5.61 17.18
CA ARG A 258 14.92 4.85 17.13
C ARG A 258 15.52 4.84 15.72
N LEU A 259 14.68 4.65 14.70
CA LEU A 259 15.11 4.71 13.30
C LEU A 259 15.67 6.10 12.96
N LYS A 260 14.94 7.17 13.27
CA LYS A 260 15.40 8.56 13.06
C LYS A 260 16.75 8.85 13.72
N ASN A 261 16.99 8.28 14.90
CA ASN A 261 18.27 8.45 15.61
C ASN A 261 19.39 7.56 15.08
N ALA A 262 19.06 6.49 14.37
CA ALA A 262 20.04 5.57 13.80
C ALA A 262 20.55 6.03 12.43
N VAL A 263 19.72 6.73 11.65
CA VAL A 263 20.09 7.18 10.30
C VAL A 263 20.69 8.58 10.33
N PRO A 264 21.67 8.84 9.45
CA PRO A 264 22.44 10.11 9.49
C PRO A 264 21.64 11.31 8.96
N ASN A 265 20.68 11.09 8.07
CA ASN A 265 19.94 12.15 7.38
C ASN A 265 18.45 12.17 7.75
N PRO A 266 17.80 13.34 7.72
CA PRO A 266 16.37 13.44 7.91
C PRO A 266 15.58 12.62 6.87
N VAL A 267 14.59 11.87 7.34
CA VAL A 267 13.72 11.04 6.49
C VAL A 267 12.34 11.64 6.34
N VAL A 268 11.77 11.53 5.16
CA VAL A 268 10.37 11.84 4.89
C VAL A 268 9.51 10.64 5.30
N GLN A 269 8.56 10.86 6.19
CA GLN A 269 7.64 9.82 6.65
C GLN A 269 6.33 9.91 5.85
N ILE A 270 5.89 8.77 5.31
CA ILE A 270 4.69 8.64 4.49
C ILE A 270 3.77 7.64 5.17
N CYS A 271 2.56 8.04 5.49
CA CYS A 271 1.55 7.18 6.10
C CYS A 271 0.41 6.93 5.13
N CYS A 272 0.02 5.66 4.95
CA CYS A 272 -1.14 5.28 4.17
C CYS A 272 -2.22 4.67 5.07
N SER A 273 -3.48 5.07 4.86
CA SER A 273 -4.62 4.56 5.62
C SER A 273 -5.90 4.54 4.79
N ALA A 274 -6.64 3.46 4.88
CA ALA A 274 -7.96 3.35 4.25
C ALA A 274 -9.08 3.96 5.11
N THR A 275 -8.87 4.16 6.41
CA THR A 275 -9.93 4.54 7.36
C THR A 275 -9.82 5.96 7.93
N LEU A 276 -8.74 6.67 7.66
CA LEU A 276 -8.57 8.08 8.00
C LEU A 276 -9.18 9.00 6.93
N ASP A 277 -10.34 8.62 6.42
CA ASP A 277 -11.03 9.30 5.33
C ASP A 277 -11.71 10.63 5.77
N SER A 278 -12.57 11.17 4.90
CA SER A 278 -13.30 12.41 5.12
C SER A 278 -14.21 12.44 6.34
N ARG A 279 -14.52 11.27 6.93
CA ARG A 279 -15.36 11.13 8.13
C ARG A 279 -14.62 11.52 9.42
N ASN A 280 -13.29 11.51 9.40
CA ASN A 280 -12.49 11.92 10.55
C ASN A 280 -12.22 13.43 10.49
N SER A 281 -12.48 14.15 11.58
CA SER A 281 -12.08 15.55 11.69
C SER A 281 -10.56 15.69 11.60
N GLY A 282 -10.06 16.85 11.14
CA GLY A 282 -8.62 17.12 11.12
C GLY A 282 -7.98 16.95 12.50
N GLU A 283 -8.66 17.34 13.57
CA GLU A 283 -8.19 17.15 14.94
C GLU A 283 -8.03 15.67 15.33
N ALA A 284 -8.96 14.79 14.91
CA ALA A 284 -8.85 13.36 15.18
C ALA A 284 -7.65 12.74 14.45
N VAL A 285 -7.37 13.18 13.23
CA VAL A 285 -6.17 12.76 12.48
C VAL A 285 -4.92 13.27 13.15
N ASN A 286 -4.85 14.56 13.51
CA ASN A 286 -3.71 15.15 14.22
C ASN A 286 -3.41 14.43 15.53
N ARG A 287 -4.45 14.12 16.32
CA ARG A 287 -4.30 13.37 17.58
C ARG A 287 -3.65 12.01 17.42
N PHE A 288 -3.83 11.36 16.26
CA PHE A 288 -3.22 10.09 15.97
C PHE A 288 -1.85 10.24 15.29
N ILE A 289 -1.75 11.07 14.25
CA ILE A 289 -0.57 11.19 13.39
C ILE A 289 0.57 11.96 14.06
N CYS A 290 0.31 13.11 14.67
CA CYS A 290 1.38 13.93 15.26
C CYS A 290 2.19 13.18 16.31
N PRO A 291 1.58 12.45 17.27
CA PRO A 291 2.35 11.64 18.20
C PRO A 291 3.05 10.46 17.53
N LEU A 292 2.47 9.87 16.48
CA LEU A 292 3.04 8.71 15.78
C LEU A 292 4.32 9.09 15.04
N LEU A 293 4.26 10.15 14.25
CA LEU A 293 5.39 10.60 13.42
C LEU A 293 6.38 11.50 14.16
N ASP A 294 6.00 11.97 15.36
CA ASP A 294 6.76 12.95 16.13
C ASP A 294 6.96 14.25 15.36
N VAL A 295 5.83 14.84 14.91
CA VAL A 295 5.75 16.06 14.10
C VAL A 295 4.61 16.95 14.57
N ALA A 296 4.70 18.26 14.26
CA ALA A 296 3.62 19.21 14.45
C ALA A 296 2.56 19.11 13.31
N PRO A 297 1.33 19.64 13.51
CA PRO A 297 0.27 19.55 12.49
C PRO A 297 0.59 20.23 11.16
N ASP A 298 1.47 21.24 11.15
CA ASP A 298 1.92 21.98 9.97
C ASP A 298 3.14 21.36 9.27
N GLU A 299 3.75 20.34 9.86
CA GLU A 299 4.91 19.64 9.30
C GLU A 299 4.53 18.50 8.35
N TYR A 300 3.24 18.17 8.23
CA TYR A 300 2.79 17.15 7.29
C TYR A 300 1.60 17.61 6.45
N ASP A 301 1.47 17.03 5.26
CA ASP A 301 0.33 17.24 4.38
C ASP A 301 -0.65 16.06 4.49
N LEU A 302 -1.94 16.37 4.61
CA LEU A 302 -3.01 15.38 4.67
C LEU A 302 -3.74 15.34 3.33
N VAL A 303 -3.46 14.31 2.56
CA VAL A 303 -4.05 14.08 1.23
C VAL A 303 -5.31 13.25 1.33
N ARG A 304 -6.42 13.78 0.85
CA ARG A 304 -7.73 13.13 0.81
C ARG A 304 -8.33 13.19 -0.59
N PRO A 305 -9.08 12.17 -1.02
CA PRO A 305 -9.75 12.25 -2.31
C PRO A 305 -10.86 13.31 -2.24
N ALA A 306 -10.89 14.20 -3.24
CA ALA A 306 -12.08 14.98 -3.50
C ALA A 306 -13.17 14.01 -3.99
N ALA A 307 -14.29 13.92 -3.26
CA ALA A 307 -15.45 13.19 -3.72
C ALA A 307 -16.06 13.94 -4.90
N LYS A 308 -16.22 13.31 -6.06
CA LYS A 308 -17.14 13.83 -7.07
C LYS A 308 -18.55 13.72 -6.47
N SER A 309 -19.16 14.87 -6.28
CA SER A 309 -20.60 15.01 -5.97
C SER A 309 -21.45 14.35 -7.06
#